data_5ce812b378491575f566544df8d1bbb5
#
_entry.id   5ce812b378491575f566544df8d1bbb5
#
_cell.length_a   1.000
_cell.length_b   1.000
_cell.length_c   1.000
_cell.angle_alpha   90.00
_cell.angle_beta   90.00
_cell.angle_gamma   90.00
#
_symmetry.space_group_name_H-M   'P 1'
#
loop_
_entity.id
_entity.type
_entity.pdbx_description
1 polymer ?
#
loop_
_entity_poly.entity_id
_entity_poly.type
_entity_poly.pdbx_seq_one_letter_code
_entity_poly.pdbx_strand_id
1 'polypeptide(L)'
;MNEKLPIVYVARHGDTAWTHSGQHTGFSDLPLTADGELNARMLRKRLQGLNFVKVFTSPLQRAARTCELAGFGAEAEVDPDLVEWNYGEYEKLRNAEIVAKYPEWDLFRDGCPGGESPLQIGERADRVVQRLRKLGGDVLLFSSGHFIRVLAARWLDLAPGCLGRYLSVNPSSLSVLSYEHTLDRPVIRLWNDDRHVAAQTQTNVGRQNQCSVL
;
A
#
# COMPACT_ATOMS: atom_id res chain seq x y z
N MET A 1 -18.15 28.20 -7.63
CA MET A 1 -17.15 27.40 -8.37
C MET A 1 -17.25 25.98 -7.85
N ASN A 2 -17.53 24.98 -8.71
CA ASN A 2 -17.50 23.59 -8.27
C ASN A 2 -16.06 23.24 -7.94
N GLU A 3 -15.72 23.13 -6.67
CA GLU A 3 -14.40 22.61 -6.28
C GLU A 3 -14.26 21.19 -6.82
N LYS A 4 -13.18 20.94 -7.56
CA LYS A 4 -12.87 19.60 -8.08
C LYS A 4 -12.62 18.69 -6.87
N LEU A 5 -13.41 17.64 -6.74
CA LEU A 5 -13.21 16.62 -5.70
C LEU A 5 -11.82 15.98 -5.88
N PRO A 6 -11.07 15.79 -4.80
CA PRO A 6 -9.72 15.21 -4.88
C PRO A 6 -9.78 13.75 -5.35
N ILE A 7 -8.83 13.39 -6.21
CA ILE A 7 -8.55 12.01 -6.59
C ILE A 7 -7.21 11.64 -6.00
N VAL A 8 -7.16 10.55 -5.24
CA VAL A 8 -5.95 10.09 -4.57
C VAL A 8 -5.45 8.82 -5.26
N TYR A 9 -4.32 8.95 -5.94
CA TYR A 9 -3.59 7.85 -6.54
C TYR A 9 -2.64 7.28 -5.49
N VAL A 10 -2.69 5.98 -5.27
CA VAL A 10 -1.89 5.30 -4.24
C VAL A 10 -1.10 4.18 -4.90
N ALA A 11 0.22 4.30 -4.87
CA ALA A 11 1.15 3.31 -5.40
C ALA A 11 1.83 2.55 -4.26
N ARG A 12 1.83 1.21 -4.34
CA ARG A 12 2.66 0.39 -3.48
C ARG A 12 4.09 0.39 -4.01
N HIS A 13 5.08 0.38 -3.13
CA HIS A 13 6.48 0.20 -3.51
C HIS A 13 6.70 -1.07 -4.34
N GLY A 14 7.77 -1.08 -5.15
CA GLY A 14 8.20 -2.23 -5.94
C GLY A 14 8.66 -3.41 -5.09
N ASP A 15 9.02 -4.50 -5.76
CA ASP A 15 9.48 -5.72 -5.10
C ASP A 15 10.76 -5.50 -4.30
N THR A 16 10.82 -6.16 -3.14
CA THR A 16 12.00 -6.30 -2.27
C THR A 16 12.29 -7.78 -2.06
N ALA A 17 13.43 -8.13 -1.50
CA ALA A 17 13.74 -9.53 -1.17
C ALA A 17 12.66 -10.16 -0.28
N TRP A 18 12.06 -9.39 0.62
CA TRP A 18 11.06 -9.92 1.55
C TRP A 18 9.62 -9.92 1.01
N THR A 19 9.29 -9.15 -0.03
CA THR A 19 8.00 -9.35 -0.73
C THR A 19 7.94 -10.74 -1.37
N HIS A 20 9.07 -11.25 -1.88
CA HIS A 20 9.13 -12.60 -2.46
C HIS A 20 9.10 -13.70 -1.39
N SER A 21 9.79 -13.52 -0.27
CA SER A 21 9.82 -14.52 0.81
C SER A 21 8.61 -14.50 1.71
N GLY A 22 7.76 -13.45 1.64
CA GLY A 22 6.55 -13.30 2.45
C GLY A 22 6.80 -12.87 3.90
N GLN A 23 7.99 -12.30 4.18
CA GLN A 23 8.32 -11.77 5.50
C GLN A 23 7.68 -10.41 5.73
N HIS A 24 7.20 -10.18 6.94
CA HIS A 24 6.72 -8.87 7.36
C HIS A 24 7.86 -7.84 7.33
N THR A 25 7.65 -6.77 6.58
CA THR A 25 8.62 -5.70 6.36
C THR A 25 8.01 -4.36 6.78
N GLY A 26 8.08 -4.07 8.06
CA GLY A 26 7.61 -2.80 8.64
C GLY A 26 8.68 -1.73 8.51
N PHE A 27 9.47 -1.56 9.54
CA PHE A 27 10.52 -0.55 9.62
C PHE A 27 11.89 -1.04 9.13
N SER A 28 12.05 -2.32 8.84
CA SER A 28 13.23 -2.80 8.12
C SER A 28 13.32 -2.11 6.76
N ASP A 29 14.40 -1.37 6.56
CA ASP A 29 14.55 -0.53 5.37
C ASP A 29 15.34 -1.25 4.28
N LEU A 30 14.63 -2.05 3.48
CA LEU A 30 15.16 -2.87 2.40
C LEU A 30 15.10 -2.14 1.05
N PRO A 31 16.13 -2.30 0.19
CA PRO A 31 16.10 -1.79 -1.17
C PRO A 31 15.13 -2.59 -2.06
N LEU A 32 14.79 -2.01 -3.19
CA LEU A 32 14.11 -2.71 -4.27
C LEU A 32 15.02 -3.79 -4.88
N THR A 33 14.42 -4.85 -5.41
CA THR A 33 15.10 -5.79 -6.32
C THR A 33 15.21 -5.15 -7.71
N ALA A 34 15.99 -5.77 -8.59
CA ALA A 34 16.08 -5.34 -10.00
C ALA A 34 14.69 -5.34 -10.68
N ASP A 35 13.88 -6.36 -10.43
CA ASP A 35 12.51 -6.43 -10.94
C ASP A 35 11.62 -5.35 -10.32
N GLY A 36 11.78 -5.09 -9.02
CA GLY A 36 11.10 -4.00 -8.34
C GLY A 36 11.42 -2.64 -8.93
N GLU A 37 12.68 -2.37 -9.29
CA GLU A 37 13.05 -1.14 -10.00
C GLU A 37 12.47 -1.08 -11.41
N LEU A 38 12.48 -2.20 -12.15
CA LEU A 38 11.89 -2.26 -13.48
C LEU A 38 10.39 -1.93 -13.44
N ASN A 39 9.67 -2.58 -12.52
CA ASN A 39 8.23 -2.37 -12.35
C ASN A 39 7.91 -0.94 -11.90
N ALA A 40 8.73 -0.34 -11.05
CA ALA A 40 8.61 1.07 -10.67
C ALA A 40 8.77 2.01 -11.87
N ARG A 41 9.70 1.72 -12.81
CA ARG A 41 9.84 2.47 -14.08
C ARG A 41 8.62 2.30 -14.98
N MET A 42 7.99 1.11 -14.99
CA MET A 42 6.76 0.87 -15.76
C MET A 42 5.58 1.67 -15.19
N LEU A 43 5.54 1.86 -13.87
CA LEU A 43 4.53 2.71 -13.21
C LEU A 43 4.56 4.16 -13.74
N ARG A 44 5.74 4.68 -14.13
CA ARG A 44 5.88 6.01 -14.76
C ARG A 44 4.98 6.16 -15.99
N LYS A 45 4.91 5.13 -16.86
CA LYS A 45 4.06 5.17 -18.05
C LYS A 45 2.57 5.23 -17.68
N ARG A 46 2.21 4.58 -16.60
CA ARG A 46 0.83 4.53 -16.08
C ARG A 46 0.37 5.88 -15.51
N LEU A 47 1.32 6.66 -14.97
CA LEU A 47 1.08 7.97 -14.38
C LEU A 47 1.33 9.13 -15.36
N GLN A 48 1.78 8.84 -16.59
CA GLN A 48 2.09 9.84 -17.59
C GLN A 48 0.84 10.65 -17.98
N GLY A 49 0.98 11.98 -18.02
CA GLY A 49 -0.11 12.89 -18.37
C GLY A 49 -1.04 13.23 -17.21
N LEU A 50 -0.86 12.65 -16.04
CA LEU A 50 -1.55 13.06 -14.82
C LEU A 50 -0.79 14.22 -14.16
N ASN A 51 -1.53 15.19 -13.63
CA ASN A 51 -0.97 16.32 -12.90
C ASN A 51 -1.43 16.25 -11.45
N PHE A 52 -0.48 16.28 -10.53
CA PHE A 52 -0.74 16.20 -9.10
C PHE A 52 -0.45 17.55 -8.42
N VAL A 53 -1.36 18.00 -7.57
CA VAL A 53 -1.11 19.19 -6.73
C VAL A 53 -0.12 18.89 -5.62
N LYS A 54 0.00 17.61 -5.21
CA LYS A 54 0.95 17.10 -4.24
C LYS A 54 1.33 15.66 -4.54
N VAL A 55 2.60 15.35 -4.28
CA VAL A 55 3.14 13.99 -4.26
C VAL A 55 3.74 13.73 -2.88
N PHE A 56 3.38 12.62 -2.26
CA PHE A 56 3.94 12.21 -0.97
C PHE A 56 4.56 10.83 -1.06
N THR A 57 5.61 10.61 -0.30
CA THR A 57 6.26 9.31 -0.19
C THR A 57 6.58 8.95 1.25
N SER A 58 6.47 7.67 1.58
CA SER A 58 7.03 7.13 2.82
C SER A 58 8.54 7.41 2.87
N PRO A 59 9.11 7.65 4.07
CA PRO A 59 10.56 7.80 4.24
C PRO A 59 11.36 6.53 3.93
N LEU A 60 10.72 5.35 3.89
CA LEU A 60 11.40 4.09 3.66
C LEU A 60 11.89 3.98 2.21
N GLN A 61 13.17 3.58 2.04
CA GLN A 61 13.87 3.63 0.75
C GLN A 61 13.12 2.92 -0.38
N ARG A 62 12.43 1.81 -0.10
CA ARG A 62 11.64 1.08 -1.11
C ARG A 62 10.52 1.92 -1.72
N ALA A 63 9.84 2.75 -0.91
CA ALA A 63 8.78 3.65 -1.40
C ALA A 63 9.38 4.90 -2.06
N ALA A 64 10.36 5.53 -1.42
CA ALA A 64 11.06 6.69 -1.97
C ALA A 64 11.73 6.37 -3.31
N ARG A 65 12.39 5.21 -3.43
CA ARG A 65 12.99 4.77 -4.69
C ARG A 65 11.95 4.45 -5.76
N THR A 66 10.81 3.85 -5.39
CA THR A 66 9.70 3.65 -6.33
C THR A 66 9.17 4.99 -6.85
N CYS A 67 8.98 5.97 -5.98
CA CYS A 67 8.58 7.33 -6.32
C CYS A 67 9.56 7.99 -7.31
N GLU A 68 10.85 7.90 -7.02
CA GLU A 68 11.93 8.43 -7.89
C GLU A 68 11.89 7.79 -9.29
N LEU A 69 11.83 6.46 -9.36
CA LEU A 69 11.81 5.71 -10.63
C LEU A 69 10.52 5.93 -11.42
N ALA A 70 9.42 6.19 -10.74
CA ALA A 70 8.16 6.62 -11.36
C ALA A 70 8.21 8.06 -11.89
N GLY A 71 9.28 8.82 -11.58
CA GLY A 71 9.54 10.16 -12.13
C GLY A 71 9.08 11.31 -11.23
N PHE A 72 8.74 11.05 -9.96
CA PHE A 72 8.20 12.05 -9.03
C PHE A 72 9.12 12.37 -7.84
N GLY A 73 10.34 11.84 -7.82
CA GLY A 73 11.26 12.01 -6.67
C GLY A 73 11.59 13.47 -6.33
N ALA A 74 11.71 14.34 -7.35
CA ALA A 74 12.03 15.75 -7.12
C ALA A 74 10.87 16.58 -6.54
N GLU A 75 9.63 16.11 -6.72
CA GLU A 75 8.40 16.79 -6.30
C GLU A 75 7.81 16.23 -5.01
N ALA A 76 8.31 15.05 -4.59
CA ALA A 76 7.74 14.32 -3.46
C ALA A 76 8.12 14.92 -2.12
N GLU A 77 7.13 15.14 -1.28
CA GLU A 77 7.32 15.41 0.14
C GLU A 77 7.33 14.09 0.93
N VAL A 78 8.29 13.96 1.84
CA VAL A 78 8.36 12.79 2.73
C VAL A 78 7.30 12.94 3.82
N ASP A 79 6.44 11.93 3.94
CA ASP A 79 5.41 11.88 4.97
C ASP A 79 5.63 10.64 5.86
N PRO A 80 6.01 10.83 7.13
CA PRO A 80 6.25 9.73 8.07
C PRO A 80 4.99 8.91 8.39
N ASP A 81 3.79 9.43 8.18
CA ASP A 81 2.56 8.67 8.36
C ASP A 81 2.34 7.62 7.25
N LEU A 82 3.10 7.67 6.14
CA LEU A 82 3.01 6.71 5.03
C LEU A 82 3.89 5.45 5.19
N VAL A 83 4.52 5.25 6.34
CA VAL A 83 5.27 4.01 6.62
C VAL A 83 4.32 2.80 6.69
N GLU A 84 4.90 1.61 6.55
CA GLU A 84 4.17 0.35 6.71
C GLU A 84 3.68 0.16 8.15
N TRP A 85 2.84 -0.83 8.40
CA TRP A 85 2.47 -1.30 9.73
C TRP A 85 3.73 -1.61 10.55
N ASN A 86 3.81 -1.10 11.76
CA ASN A 86 4.86 -1.51 12.70
C ASN A 86 4.53 -2.91 13.24
N TYR A 87 5.27 -3.91 12.76
CA TYR A 87 5.02 -5.31 13.15
C TYR A 87 5.65 -5.70 14.49
N GLY A 88 6.40 -4.80 15.15
CA GLY A 88 7.00 -5.09 16.45
C GLY A 88 7.78 -6.41 16.47
N GLU A 89 7.40 -7.33 17.35
CA GLU A 89 8.04 -8.65 17.48
C GLU A 89 7.81 -9.57 16.26
N TYR A 90 6.87 -9.25 15.40
CA TYR A 90 6.60 -10.03 14.19
C TYR A 90 7.35 -9.51 12.94
N GLU A 91 8.16 -8.46 13.10
CA GLU A 91 9.07 -8.00 12.05
C GLU A 91 9.96 -9.17 11.58
N LYS A 92 10.16 -9.32 10.27
CA LYS A 92 10.92 -10.41 9.61
C LYS A 92 10.26 -11.78 9.60
N LEU A 93 9.24 -12.03 10.42
CA LEU A 93 8.54 -13.30 10.42
C LEU A 93 7.59 -13.41 9.22
N ARG A 94 7.36 -14.63 8.79
CA ARG A 94 6.31 -14.96 7.82
C ARG A 94 4.99 -15.19 8.55
N ASN A 95 3.89 -14.97 7.87
CA ASN A 95 2.58 -15.27 8.45
C ASN A 95 2.46 -16.71 8.94
N ALA A 96 3.00 -17.70 8.20
CA ALA A 96 2.99 -19.10 8.59
C ALA A 96 3.75 -19.37 9.92
N GLU A 97 4.83 -18.64 10.19
CA GLU A 97 5.61 -18.78 11.43
C GLU A 97 4.86 -18.21 12.64
N ILE A 98 4.08 -17.15 12.43
CA ILE A 98 3.25 -16.55 13.48
C ILE A 98 2.06 -17.45 13.78
N VAL A 99 1.31 -17.87 12.76
CA VAL A 99 0.13 -18.72 12.89
C VAL A 99 0.48 -20.10 13.46
N ALA A 100 1.67 -20.64 13.22
CA ALA A 100 2.14 -21.87 13.85
C ALA A 100 2.21 -21.77 15.38
N LYS A 101 2.45 -20.56 15.92
CA LYS A 101 2.49 -20.30 17.38
C LYS A 101 1.15 -19.80 17.91
N TYR A 102 0.44 -19.03 17.09
CA TYR A 102 -0.82 -18.36 17.44
C TYR A 102 -1.86 -18.62 16.31
N PRO A 103 -2.51 -19.79 16.27
CA PRO A 103 -3.37 -20.21 15.16
C PRO A 103 -4.52 -19.24 14.83
N GLU A 104 -5.05 -18.56 15.85
CA GLU A 104 -6.16 -17.62 15.70
C GLU A 104 -5.72 -16.17 15.38
N TRP A 105 -4.41 -15.91 15.27
CA TRP A 105 -3.92 -14.56 15.05
C TRP A 105 -4.31 -14.00 13.68
N ASP A 106 -4.77 -12.76 13.68
CA ASP A 106 -5.08 -11.99 12.48
C ASP A 106 -4.56 -10.56 12.65
N LEU A 107 -3.70 -10.10 11.75
CA LEU A 107 -3.08 -8.78 11.83
C LEU A 107 -4.10 -7.65 12.02
N PHE A 108 -5.20 -7.70 11.28
CA PHE A 108 -6.21 -6.63 11.26
C PHE A 108 -7.16 -6.66 12.47
N ARG A 109 -7.13 -7.73 13.27
CA ARG A 109 -7.89 -7.86 14.52
C ARG A 109 -7.00 -7.65 15.74
N ASP A 110 -5.82 -8.25 15.75
CA ASP A 110 -4.98 -8.41 16.93
C ASP A 110 -3.78 -7.46 16.94
N GLY A 111 -3.34 -6.98 15.76
CA GLY A 111 -2.11 -6.20 15.64
C GLY A 111 -0.87 -7.03 15.92
N CYS A 112 0.19 -6.37 16.39
CA CYS A 112 1.47 -7.00 16.66
C CYS A 112 2.02 -6.63 18.03
N PRO A 113 2.53 -7.60 18.84
CA PRO A 113 3.19 -7.33 20.11
C PRO A 113 4.38 -6.37 19.91
N GLY A 114 4.47 -5.34 20.73
CA GLY A 114 5.52 -4.31 20.58
C GLY A 114 5.44 -3.46 19.33
N GLY A 115 4.40 -3.64 18.51
CA GLY A 115 4.12 -2.89 17.29
C GLY A 115 2.82 -2.10 17.36
N GLU A 116 2.24 -1.80 16.21
CA GLU A 116 0.95 -1.09 16.13
C GLU A 116 -0.24 -2.04 16.30
N SER A 117 -1.23 -1.60 17.05
CA SER A 117 -2.58 -2.18 17.03
C SER A 117 -3.37 -1.70 15.80
N PRO A 118 -4.48 -2.37 15.44
CA PRO A 118 -5.38 -1.90 14.38
C PRO A 118 -5.92 -0.49 14.62
N LEU A 119 -6.13 -0.10 15.88
CA LEU A 119 -6.55 1.25 16.23
C LEU A 119 -5.46 2.28 15.92
N GLN A 120 -4.23 2.04 16.36
CA GLN A 120 -3.11 2.98 16.16
C GLN A 120 -2.79 3.23 14.68
N ILE A 121 -2.74 2.16 13.87
CA ILE A 121 -2.53 2.35 12.42
C ILE A 121 -3.76 3.00 11.77
N GLY A 122 -4.97 2.74 12.27
CA GLY A 122 -6.19 3.41 11.85
C GLY A 122 -6.13 4.92 12.10
N GLU A 123 -5.75 5.35 13.30
CA GLU A 123 -5.56 6.77 13.65
C GLU A 123 -4.48 7.46 12.79
N ARG A 124 -3.40 6.74 12.46
CA ARG A 124 -2.36 7.22 11.54
C ARG A 124 -2.93 7.42 10.12
N ALA A 125 -3.70 6.47 9.63
CA ALA A 125 -4.38 6.59 8.35
C ALA A 125 -5.41 7.73 8.34
N ASP A 126 -6.12 7.97 9.45
CA ASP A 126 -7.07 9.09 9.58
C ASP A 126 -6.37 10.44 9.43
N ARG A 127 -5.18 10.61 10.01
CA ARG A 127 -4.40 11.84 9.81
C ARG A 127 -4.07 12.07 8.34
N VAL A 128 -3.70 11.00 7.61
CA VAL A 128 -3.47 11.08 6.17
C VAL A 128 -4.75 11.46 5.43
N VAL A 129 -5.87 10.76 5.67
CA VAL A 129 -7.17 11.04 5.04
C VAL A 129 -7.60 12.49 5.26
N GLN A 130 -7.47 13.01 6.50
CA GLN A 130 -7.83 14.39 6.83
C GLN A 130 -6.96 15.42 6.08
N ARG A 131 -5.66 15.14 5.89
CA ARG A 131 -4.80 16.00 5.06
C ARG A 131 -5.22 15.99 3.60
N LEU A 132 -5.46 14.80 3.05
CA LEU A 132 -5.84 14.63 1.65
C LEU A 132 -7.16 15.30 1.31
N ARG A 133 -8.15 15.23 2.20
CA ARG A 133 -9.46 15.89 2.04
C ARG A 133 -9.37 17.41 1.94
N LYS A 134 -8.30 18.02 2.44
CA LYS A 134 -8.07 19.47 2.40
C LYS A 134 -7.35 19.95 1.12
N LEU A 135 -6.84 19.01 0.31
CA LEU A 135 -6.12 19.34 -0.91
C LEU A 135 -7.11 19.44 -2.09
N GLY A 136 -7.15 20.60 -2.73
CA GLY A 136 -8.07 20.92 -3.84
C GLY A 136 -7.61 20.36 -5.18
N GLY A 137 -7.25 19.08 -5.30
CA GLY A 137 -6.82 18.48 -6.55
C GLY A 137 -6.33 17.05 -6.43
N ASP A 138 -5.76 16.53 -7.49
CA ASP A 138 -5.30 15.15 -7.55
C ASP A 138 -3.97 14.99 -6.80
N VAL A 139 -3.84 13.92 -6.01
CA VAL A 139 -2.69 13.64 -5.15
C VAL A 139 -2.13 12.26 -5.47
N LEU A 140 -0.80 12.11 -5.38
CA LEU A 140 -0.13 10.83 -5.55
C LEU A 140 0.60 10.45 -4.27
N LEU A 141 0.42 9.20 -3.80
CA LEU A 141 1.07 8.64 -2.62
C LEU A 141 1.89 7.41 -2.99
N PHE A 142 3.09 7.30 -2.38
CA PHE A 142 3.90 6.09 -2.43
C PHE A 142 4.04 5.51 -1.02
N SER A 143 3.57 4.26 -0.81
CA SER A 143 3.51 3.64 0.50
C SER A 143 3.66 2.10 0.42
N SER A 144 3.23 1.41 1.47
CA SER A 144 3.41 -0.03 1.67
C SER A 144 2.08 -0.78 1.78
N GLY A 145 2.15 -2.10 1.65
CA GLY A 145 0.98 -2.95 1.41
C GLY A 145 -0.12 -2.87 2.46
N HIS A 146 0.19 -3.12 3.73
CA HIS A 146 -0.84 -3.14 4.76
C HIS A 146 -1.33 -1.74 5.10
N PHE A 147 -0.45 -0.74 5.10
CA PHE A 147 -0.89 0.64 5.31
C PHE A 147 -1.87 1.11 4.23
N ILE A 148 -1.62 0.80 2.94
CA ILE A 148 -2.54 1.13 1.83
C ILE A 148 -3.92 0.49 2.04
N ARG A 149 -3.96 -0.74 2.52
CA ARG A 149 -5.21 -1.46 2.82
C ARG A 149 -5.99 -0.79 3.96
N VAL A 150 -5.28 -0.35 5.00
CA VAL A 150 -5.87 0.41 6.12
C VAL A 150 -6.34 1.79 5.64
N LEU A 151 -5.52 2.48 4.84
CA LEU A 151 -5.89 3.78 4.27
C LEU A 151 -7.19 3.69 3.45
N ALA A 152 -7.35 2.63 2.65
CA ALA A 152 -8.57 2.43 1.89
C ALA A 152 -9.80 2.18 2.78
N ALA A 153 -9.66 1.41 3.87
CA ALA A 153 -10.73 1.22 4.83
C ALA A 153 -11.12 2.55 5.49
N ARG A 154 -10.13 3.34 5.96
CA ARG A 154 -10.36 4.64 6.60
C ARG A 154 -10.86 5.71 5.64
N TRP A 155 -10.50 5.61 4.35
CA TRP A 155 -11.08 6.45 3.30
C TRP A 155 -12.59 6.30 3.21
N LEU A 156 -13.09 5.06 3.37
CA LEU A 156 -14.52 4.72 3.37
C LEU A 156 -15.17 4.84 4.76
N ASP A 157 -14.49 5.44 5.73
CA ASP A 157 -14.92 5.56 7.13
C ASP A 157 -15.20 4.20 7.83
N LEU A 158 -14.57 3.12 7.35
CA LEU A 158 -14.65 1.77 7.93
C LEU A 158 -13.47 1.50 8.87
N ALA A 159 -13.69 0.66 9.89
CA ALA A 159 -12.60 0.18 10.73
C ALA A 159 -11.57 -0.63 9.90
N PRO A 160 -10.27 -0.60 10.23
CA PRO A 160 -9.24 -1.31 9.47
C PRO A 160 -9.56 -2.78 9.19
N GLY A 161 -10.08 -3.51 10.20
CA GLY A 161 -10.44 -4.91 10.08
C GLY A 161 -11.68 -5.21 9.24
N CYS A 162 -12.56 -4.23 9.02
CA CYS A 162 -13.79 -4.44 8.24
C CYS A 162 -13.53 -4.64 6.74
N LEU A 163 -12.54 -3.96 6.20
CA LEU A 163 -12.23 -3.99 4.77
C LEU A 163 -10.78 -4.42 4.49
N GLY A 164 -9.81 -3.88 5.22
CA GLY A 164 -8.39 -4.03 4.92
C GLY A 164 -7.95 -5.50 4.80
N ARG A 165 -8.49 -6.38 5.62
CA ARG A 165 -8.19 -7.83 5.59
C ARG A 165 -8.58 -8.51 4.27
N TYR A 166 -9.55 -7.97 3.55
CA TYR A 166 -10.08 -8.55 2.31
C TYR A 166 -9.46 -7.97 1.04
N LEU A 167 -8.65 -6.92 1.18
CA LEU A 167 -8.00 -6.27 0.07
C LEU A 167 -6.60 -6.84 -0.13
N SER A 168 -6.23 -7.16 -1.36
CA SER A 168 -4.85 -7.44 -1.74
C SER A 168 -4.25 -6.22 -2.44
N VAL A 169 -2.94 -6.03 -2.27
CA VAL A 169 -2.19 -4.96 -2.94
C VAL A 169 -0.85 -5.54 -3.37
N ASN A 170 -0.62 -5.65 -4.67
CA ASN A 170 0.61 -6.19 -5.25
C ASN A 170 1.72 -5.13 -5.28
N PRO A 171 3.01 -5.52 -5.24
CA PRO A 171 4.11 -4.59 -5.46
C PRO A 171 3.95 -3.82 -6.77
N SER A 172 4.31 -2.54 -6.77
CA SER A 172 4.16 -1.61 -7.90
C SER A 172 2.72 -1.39 -8.38
N SER A 173 1.70 -1.93 -7.71
CA SER A 173 0.31 -1.69 -8.10
C SER A 173 -0.14 -0.27 -7.83
N LEU A 174 -1.14 0.18 -8.60
CA LEU A 174 -1.79 1.47 -8.49
C LEU A 174 -3.25 1.27 -8.04
N SER A 175 -3.65 2.02 -7.02
CA SER A 175 -5.05 2.14 -6.59
C SER A 175 -5.50 3.60 -6.68
N VAL A 176 -6.81 3.83 -6.80
CA VAL A 176 -7.39 5.17 -6.90
C VAL A 176 -8.57 5.29 -5.96
N LEU A 177 -8.46 6.19 -5.01
CA LEU A 177 -9.50 6.59 -4.08
C LEU A 177 -10.09 7.92 -4.55
N SER A 178 -11.39 8.11 -4.41
CA SER A 178 -12.07 9.31 -4.88
C SER A 178 -13.40 9.49 -4.15
N TYR A 179 -14.21 10.37 -4.68
CA TYR A 179 -15.58 10.61 -4.22
C TYR A 179 -16.55 10.50 -5.38
N GLU A 180 -17.79 10.13 -5.06
CA GLU A 180 -18.91 10.15 -5.97
C GLU A 180 -19.81 11.35 -5.62
N HIS A 181 -19.84 12.35 -6.49
CA HIS A 181 -20.63 13.58 -6.38
C HIS A 181 -20.25 14.55 -5.23
N THR A 182 -20.00 14.06 -4.00
CA THR A 182 -19.72 14.88 -2.81
C THR A 182 -18.68 14.22 -1.93
N LEU A 183 -18.05 14.98 -1.01
CA LEU A 183 -17.10 14.47 -0.04
C LEU A 183 -17.69 13.45 0.96
N ASP A 184 -19.00 13.37 1.07
CA ASP A 184 -19.70 12.43 1.94
C ASP A 184 -19.86 11.04 1.30
N ARG A 185 -19.44 10.88 0.04
CA ARG A 185 -19.52 9.61 -0.69
C ARG A 185 -18.15 9.15 -1.17
N PRO A 186 -17.27 8.73 -0.25
CA PRO A 186 -15.97 8.18 -0.61
C PRO A 186 -16.12 6.85 -1.34
N VAL A 187 -15.30 6.63 -2.37
CA VAL A 187 -15.31 5.41 -3.18
C VAL A 187 -13.89 4.94 -3.50
N ILE A 188 -13.75 3.65 -3.76
CA ILE A 188 -12.57 3.07 -4.40
C ILE A 188 -12.86 2.98 -5.90
N ARG A 189 -12.19 3.78 -6.70
CA ARG A 189 -12.40 3.86 -8.16
C ARG A 189 -11.61 2.81 -8.93
N LEU A 190 -10.43 2.45 -8.42
CA LEU A 190 -9.55 1.44 -8.97
C LEU A 190 -8.83 0.77 -7.80
N TRP A 191 -8.66 -0.54 -7.85
CA TRP A 191 -7.93 -1.25 -6.81
C TRP A 191 -6.94 -2.24 -7.38
N ASN A 192 -5.69 -2.16 -6.87
CA ASN A 192 -4.62 -3.12 -7.13
C ASN A 192 -4.34 -3.34 -8.64
N ASP A 193 -4.35 -2.27 -9.44
CA ASP A 193 -4.04 -2.35 -10.88
C ASP A 193 -2.52 -2.48 -11.07
N ASP A 194 -2.10 -3.66 -11.49
CA ASP A 194 -0.70 -4.02 -11.78
C ASP A 194 -0.47 -4.38 -13.26
N ARG A 195 -1.40 -4.05 -14.16
CA ARG A 195 -1.32 -4.38 -15.59
C ARG A 195 -0.09 -3.84 -16.31
N HIS A 196 0.59 -2.85 -15.73
CA HIS A 196 1.85 -2.30 -16.22
C HIS A 196 3.07 -3.08 -15.72
N VAL A 197 2.91 -3.96 -14.73
CA VAL A 197 4.00 -4.78 -14.18
C VAL A 197 4.40 -5.82 -15.24
N ALA A 198 5.69 -5.92 -15.52
CA ALA A 198 6.20 -6.93 -16.43
C ALA A 198 5.84 -8.33 -15.93
N ALA A 199 5.32 -9.17 -16.81
CA ALA A 199 5.07 -10.56 -16.47
C ALA A 199 6.39 -11.18 -15.99
N GLN A 200 6.46 -11.52 -14.71
CA GLN A 200 7.58 -12.28 -14.18
C GLN A 200 7.64 -13.58 -14.96
N THR A 201 8.75 -13.89 -15.56
CA THR A 201 9.01 -15.18 -16.18
C THR A 201 8.85 -16.20 -15.06
N GLN A 202 7.72 -16.89 -15.02
CA GLN A 202 7.45 -17.93 -14.04
C GLN A 202 8.44 -19.05 -14.30
N THR A 203 9.56 -19.04 -13.59
CA THR A 203 10.30 -20.26 -13.33
C THR A 203 9.37 -21.13 -12.49
N ASN A 204 8.83 -22.16 -13.16
CA ASN A 204 7.94 -23.17 -12.62
C ASN A 204 8.48 -23.74 -11.31
N VAL A 205 7.94 -23.32 -10.18
CA VAL A 205 7.92 -24.12 -8.96
C VAL A 205 6.44 -24.43 -8.69
N GLY A 206 6.13 -25.71 -8.82
CA GLY A 206 4.80 -26.28 -8.91
C GLY A 206 3.77 -25.73 -7.92
N ARG A 207 2.71 -25.17 -8.44
CA ARG A 207 1.42 -25.09 -7.75
C ARG A 207 0.79 -26.47 -7.79
N GLN A 208 0.97 -27.26 -6.75
CA GLN A 208 0.05 -28.37 -6.47
C GLN A 208 -1.27 -27.75 -6.00
N ASN A 209 -2.23 -27.75 -6.91
CA ASN A 209 -3.64 -27.56 -6.59
C ASN A 209 -4.07 -28.72 -5.67
N GLN A 210 -4.39 -28.43 -4.42
CA GLN A 210 -5.31 -29.23 -3.64
C GLN A 210 -6.52 -28.37 -3.29
N CYS A 211 -7.43 -28.31 -4.24
CA CYS A 211 -8.82 -28.04 -3.98
C CYS A 211 -9.46 -29.40 -3.66
N SER A 212 -9.61 -29.74 -2.38
CA SER A 212 -10.52 -30.80 -1.96
C SER A 212 -11.81 -30.14 -1.53
N VAL A 213 -12.80 -30.31 -2.36
CA VAL A 213 -14.21 -30.09 -2.07
C VAL A 213 -14.63 -31.14 -1.03
N LEU A 214 -15.13 -30.70 0.11
CA LEU A 214 -16.33 -31.23 0.82
C LEU A 214 -16.76 -30.20 1.85
#